data_294484c5ce451a07445223419ff88c80
#
_entry.id   294484c5ce451a07445223419ff88c80
#
_cell.length_a   1.000
_cell.length_b   1.000
_cell.length_c   1.000
_cell.angle_alpha   90.00
_cell.angle_beta   90.00
_cell.angle_gamma   90.00
#
_symmetry.space_group_name_H-M   'P 1'
#
loop_
_entity.id
_entity.type
_entity.pdbx_description
1 polymer ?
#
loop_
_entity_poly.entity_id
_entity_poly.type
_entity_poly.pdbx_seq_one_letter_code
_entity_poly.pdbx_strand_id
1 'polypeptide(L)'
;MKNSERPVNLNLFAFHWPLAALTSIVHRVTGVMLFAGMAFLLYGLSLALQSEAGLAQAKLLLTYPLGKFIAWGILTLVGYHFSAGVKHLLMDFGFAETLPGSRAAAQATIALGVLWATLAGIWVW
;
A
#
# COMPACT_ATOMS: atom_id res chain seq x y z
N MET A 1 -40.53 22.62 -14.91
CA MET A 1 -39.24 21.90 -14.85
C MET A 1 -39.38 20.75 -13.87
N LYS A 2 -39.46 19.50 -14.34
CA LYS A 2 -39.48 18.33 -13.45
C LYS A 2 -38.09 18.20 -12.82
N ASN A 3 -37.95 18.44 -11.51
CA ASN A 3 -36.79 18.01 -10.75
C ASN A 3 -36.70 16.49 -10.90
N SER A 4 -35.79 16.03 -11.77
CA SER A 4 -35.42 14.62 -11.82
C SER A 4 -34.69 14.35 -10.50
N GLU A 5 -35.39 13.80 -9.51
CA GLU A 5 -34.76 13.30 -8.31
C GLU A 5 -33.75 12.23 -8.73
N ARG A 6 -32.46 12.61 -8.73
CA ARG A 6 -31.42 11.65 -8.99
C ARG A 6 -31.38 10.67 -7.81
N PRO A 7 -31.47 9.37 -8.04
CA PRO A 7 -31.42 8.40 -6.96
C PRO A 7 -30.11 8.55 -6.21
N VAL A 8 -30.18 8.90 -4.93
CA VAL A 8 -29.01 9.00 -4.05
C VAL A 8 -28.88 7.67 -3.30
N ASN A 9 -27.86 6.90 -3.61
CA ASN A 9 -27.55 5.68 -2.88
C ASN A 9 -26.30 5.90 -2.01
N LEU A 10 -26.51 6.04 -0.71
CA LEU A 10 -25.45 6.24 0.29
C LEU A 10 -25.11 4.95 1.06
N ASN A 11 -25.76 3.83 0.74
CA ASN A 11 -25.47 2.57 1.41
C ASN A 11 -24.22 1.90 0.80
N LEU A 12 -23.05 2.18 1.36
CA LEU A 12 -21.77 1.65 0.90
C LEU A 12 -21.68 0.12 0.99
N PHE A 13 -22.47 -0.53 1.83
CA PHE A 13 -22.51 -1.98 1.99
C PHE A 13 -23.42 -2.69 0.96
N ALA A 14 -24.27 -1.93 0.28
CA ALA A 14 -25.14 -2.46 -0.79
C ALA A 14 -24.45 -2.47 -2.17
N PHE A 15 -23.28 -1.85 -2.30
CA PHE A 15 -22.54 -1.81 -3.56
C PHE A 15 -21.72 -3.07 -3.79
N HIS A 16 -21.83 -3.63 -4.98
CA HIS A 16 -20.88 -4.63 -5.47
C HIS A 16 -19.64 -3.89 -6.02
N TRP A 17 -18.65 -3.70 -5.17
CA TRP A 17 -17.41 -2.98 -5.53
C TRP A 17 -16.62 -3.75 -6.59
N PRO A 18 -16.35 -3.15 -7.77
CA PRO A 18 -15.44 -3.75 -8.73
C PRO A 18 -14.03 -3.92 -8.11
N LEU A 19 -13.33 -4.99 -8.46
CA LEU A 19 -12.01 -5.27 -7.92
C LEU A 19 -11.02 -4.13 -8.18
N ALA A 20 -11.12 -3.49 -9.34
CA ALA A 20 -10.32 -2.31 -9.68
C ALA A 20 -10.56 -1.13 -8.73
N ALA A 21 -11.80 -0.91 -8.27
CA ALA A 21 -12.12 0.12 -7.29
C ALA A 21 -11.53 -0.23 -5.91
N LEU A 22 -11.65 -1.48 -5.48
CA LEU A 22 -11.07 -1.92 -4.20
C LEU A 22 -9.55 -1.74 -4.18
N THR A 23 -8.83 -2.14 -5.23
CA THR A 23 -7.37 -1.94 -5.31
C THR A 23 -6.99 -0.47 -5.33
N SER A 24 -7.83 0.41 -5.90
CA SER A 24 -7.62 1.86 -5.86
C SER A 24 -7.80 2.44 -4.45
N ILE A 25 -8.82 1.98 -3.72
CA ILE A 25 -9.03 2.39 -2.32
C ILE A 25 -7.85 1.92 -1.46
N VAL A 26 -7.43 0.66 -1.57
CA VAL A 26 -6.28 0.11 -0.84
C VAL A 26 -5.00 0.89 -1.17
N HIS A 27 -4.79 1.29 -2.43
CA HIS A 27 -3.66 2.14 -2.81
C HIS A 27 -3.65 3.47 -2.03
N ARG A 28 -4.79 4.13 -1.86
CA ARG A 28 -4.89 5.37 -1.07
C ARG A 28 -4.64 5.12 0.41
N VAL A 29 -5.21 4.06 0.97
CA VAL A 29 -5.00 3.68 2.37
C VAL A 29 -3.54 3.36 2.64
N THR A 30 -2.88 2.59 1.76
CA THR A 30 -1.45 2.30 1.89
C THR A 30 -0.58 3.55 1.81
N GLY A 31 -0.96 4.56 1.02
CA GLY A 31 -0.29 5.85 1.00
C GLY A 31 -0.33 6.57 2.35
N VAL A 32 -1.49 6.59 3.02
CA VAL A 32 -1.62 7.15 4.38
C VAL A 32 -0.80 6.36 5.39
N MET A 33 -0.83 5.03 5.32
CA MET A 33 -0.03 4.17 6.21
C MET A 33 1.47 4.38 6.01
N LEU A 34 1.93 4.56 4.76
CA LEU A 34 3.33 4.85 4.45
C LEU A 34 3.76 6.23 4.96
N PHE A 35 2.87 7.21 4.92
CA PHE A 35 3.15 8.51 5.52
C PHE A 35 3.42 8.38 7.03
N ALA A 36 2.61 7.58 7.75
CA ALA A 36 2.87 7.28 9.15
C ALA A 36 4.17 6.45 9.34
N GLY A 37 4.43 5.48 8.45
CA GLY A 37 5.66 4.68 8.43
C GLY A 37 6.92 5.53 8.23
N MET A 38 6.82 6.63 7.50
CA MET A 38 7.92 7.58 7.29
C MET A 38 8.45 8.15 8.62
N ALA A 39 7.56 8.44 9.57
CA ALA A 39 7.96 8.93 10.89
C ALA A 39 8.84 7.89 11.63
N PHE A 40 8.49 6.61 11.53
CA PHE A 40 9.30 5.52 12.10
C PHE A 40 10.67 5.42 11.43
N LEU A 41 10.73 5.49 10.11
CA LEU A 41 11.99 5.44 9.36
C LEU A 41 12.90 6.64 9.67
N LEU A 42 12.32 7.85 9.73
CA LEU A 42 13.06 9.06 10.08
C LEU A 42 13.57 9.04 11.53
N TYR A 43 12.79 8.49 12.46
CA TYR A 43 13.24 8.28 13.83
C TYR A 43 14.45 7.33 13.88
N GLY A 44 14.37 6.18 13.24
CA GLY A 44 15.49 5.22 13.16
C GLY A 44 16.74 5.82 12.50
N LEU A 45 16.56 6.58 11.42
CA LEU A 45 17.63 7.31 10.74
C LEU A 45 18.25 8.37 11.66
N SER A 46 17.43 9.15 12.36
CA SER A 46 17.90 10.16 13.32
C SER A 46 18.77 9.54 14.41
N LEU A 47 18.35 8.41 14.98
CA LEU A 47 19.15 7.68 15.96
C LEU A 47 20.50 7.22 15.35
N ALA A 48 20.45 6.62 14.16
CA ALA A 48 21.64 6.06 13.52
C ALA A 48 22.70 7.11 13.18
N LEU A 49 22.28 8.35 12.91
CA LEU A 49 23.18 9.46 12.54
C LEU A 49 23.78 10.19 13.75
N GLN A 50 23.31 9.96 14.97
CA GLN A 50 23.79 10.69 16.15
C GLN A 50 25.15 10.19 16.64
N SER A 51 25.38 8.87 16.63
CA SER A 51 26.60 8.24 17.14
C SER A 51 26.65 6.76 16.77
N GLU A 52 27.79 6.11 17.00
CA GLU A 52 27.91 4.65 16.88
C GLU A 52 26.95 3.91 17.83
N ALA A 53 26.77 4.42 19.04
CA ALA A 53 25.79 3.88 20.00
C ALA A 53 24.35 4.03 19.48
N GLY A 54 24.01 5.17 18.86
CA GLY A 54 22.72 5.40 18.23
C GLY A 54 22.46 4.45 17.05
N LEU A 55 23.49 4.19 16.24
CA LEU A 55 23.39 3.17 15.17
C LEU A 55 23.14 1.77 15.75
N ALA A 56 23.81 1.42 16.83
CA ALA A 56 23.59 0.14 17.52
C ALA A 56 22.15 0.04 18.05
N GLN A 57 21.61 1.12 18.63
CA GLN A 57 20.22 1.19 19.06
C GLN A 57 19.22 1.04 17.89
N ALA A 58 19.45 1.74 16.77
CA ALA A 58 18.61 1.63 15.59
C ALA A 58 18.58 0.20 15.04
N LYS A 59 19.73 -0.48 14.99
CA LYS A 59 19.82 -1.90 14.63
C LYS A 59 19.06 -2.79 15.61
N LEU A 60 19.19 -2.52 16.91
CA LEU A 60 18.51 -3.29 17.97
C LEU A 60 16.98 -3.19 17.84
N LEU A 61 16.43 -2.02 17.48
CA LEU A 61 14.98 -1.87 17.23
C LEU A 61 14.47 -2.86 16.19
N LEU A 62 15.27 -3.18 15.17
CA LEU A 62 14.90 -4.12 14.11
C LEU A 62 15.07 -5.60 14.51
N THR A 63 15.67 -5.90 15.66
CA THR A 63 15.79 -7.29 16.16
C THR A 63 14.58 -7.71 16.98
N TYR A 64 13.84 -6.77 17.58
CA TYR A 64 12.62 -7.08 18.33
C TYR A 64 11.46 -7.47 17.41
N PRO A 65 10.58 -8.37 17.84
CA PRO A 65 9.43 -8.82 17.04
C PRO A 65 8.56 -7.69 16.50
N LEU A 66 8.30 -6.66 17.32
CA LEU A 66 7.53 -5.49 16.92
C LEU A 66 8.26 -4.69 15.83
N GLY A 67 9.57 -4.46 15.99
CA GLY A 67 10.38 -3.76 14.99
C GLY A 67 10.43 -4.50 13.66
N LYS A 68 10.61 -5.82 13.70
CA LYS A 68 10.52 -6.69 12.52
C LYS A 68 9.14 -6.60 11.85
N PHE A 69 8.06 -6.68 12.63
CA PHE A 69 6.71 -6.58 12.10
C PHE A 69 6.45 -5.23 11.42
N ILE A 70 6.92 -4.12 12.02
CA ILE A 70 6.81 -2.78 11.43
C ILE A 70 7.64 -2.71 10.14
N ALA A 71 8.88 -3.19 10.14
CA ALA A 71 9.73 -3.20 8.96
C ALA A 71 9.11 -4.04 7.82
N TRP A 72 8.63 -5.23 8.13
CA TRP A 72 7.90 -6.08 7.19
C TRP A 72 6.66 -5.38 6.62
N GLY A 73 5.88 -4.73 7.49
CA GLY A 73 4.69 -3.97 7.09
C GLY A 73 5.03 -2.83 6.13
N ILE A 74 6.04 -2.02 6.46
CA ILE A 74 6.49 -0.90 5.59
C ILE A 74 6.95 -1.43 4.23
N LEU A 75 7.78 -2.46 4.17
CA LEU A 75 8.27 -3.05 2.92
C LEU A 75 7.13 -3.60 2.06
N THR A 76 6.20 -4.30 2.68
CA THR A 76 5.00 -4.81 2.01
C THR A 76 4.14 -3.68 1.44
N LEU A 77 3.90 -2.64 2.24
CA LEU A 77 3.12 -1.47 1.83
C LEU A 77 3.79 -0.72 0.68
N VAL A 78 5.12 -0.53 0.71
CA VAL A 78 5.88 0.09 -0.38
C VAL A 78 5.72 -0.71 -1.66
N GLY A 79 5.91 -2.02 -1.62
CA GLY A 79 5.79 -2.89 -2.79
C GLY A 79 4.38 -2.88 -3.39
N TYR A 80 3.34 -3.02 -2.56
CA TYR A 80 1.97 -2.94 -3.02
C TYR A 80 1.63 -1.55 -3.58
N HIS A 81 1.98 -0.48 -2.85
CA HIS A 81 1.70 0.90 -3.24
C HIS A 81 2.36 1.25 -4.57
N PHE A 82 3.61 0.86 -4.75
CA PHE A 82 4.32 1.02 -6.02
C PHE A 82 3.62 0.28 -7.17
N SER A 83 3.28 -1.00 -6.97
CA SER A 83 2.61 -1.82 -7.99
C SER A 83 1.24 -1.25 -8.37
N ALA A 84 0.47 -0.78 -7.39
CA ALA A 84 -0.82 -0.14 -7.62
C ALA A 84 -0.66 1.22 -8.31
N GLY A 85 0.38 1.99 -7.97
CA GLY A 85 0.72 3.24 -8.63
C GLY A 85 1.06 3.04 -10.11
N VAL A 86 1.90 2.06 -10.43
CA VAL A 86 2.21 1.68 -11.82
C VAL A 86 0.93 1.28 -12.57
N LYS A 87 0.05 0.49 -11.95
CA LYS A 87 -1.25 0.17 -12.55
C LYS A 87 -2.04 1.44 -12.91
N HIS A 88 -2.10 2.43 -12.02
CA HIS A 88 -2.82 3.67 -12.29
C HIS A 88 -2.19 4.46 -13.44
N LEU A 89 -0.86 4.58 -13.46
CA LEU A 89 -0.17 5.24 -14.57
C LEU A 89 -0.42 4.56 -15.91
N LEU A 90 -0.40 3.22 -15.95
CA LEU A 90 -0.71 2.48 -17.17
C LEU A 90 -2.15 2.72 -17.63
N MET A 91 -3.11 2.79 -16.71
CA MET A 91 -4.50 3.13 -17.06
C MET A 91 -4.62 4.57 -17.57
N ASP A 92 -3.89 5.52 -17.01
CA ASP A 92 -3.85 6.92 -17.49
C ASP A 92 -3.26 7.04 -18.91
N PHE A 93 -2.42 6.09 -19.32
CA PHE A 93 -1.92 5.95 -20.69
C PHE A 93 -2.86 5.17 -21.63
N GLY A 94 -4.06 4.81 -21.16
CA GLY A 94 -5.06 4.10 -21.97
C GLY A 94 -4.94 2.57 -21.95
N PHE A 95 -4.03 2.00 -21.13
CA PHE A 95 -3.93 0.54 -20.99
C PHE A 95 -4.97 0.01 -20.00
N ALA A 96 -5.57 -1.14 -20.32
CA ALA A 96 -6.49 -1.84 -19.43
C ALA A 96 -7.77 -1.04 -19.03
N GLU A 97 -8.26 -0.13 -19.86
CA GLU A 97 -9.47 0.67 -19.61
C GLU A 97 -10.77 -0.14 -19.72
N THR A 98 -10.74 -1.30 -20.40
CA THR A 98 -11.89 -2.18 -20.50
C THR A 98 -12.18 -2.89 -19.16
N LEU A 99 -13.44 -3.31 -18.92
CA LEU A 99 -13.80 -4.04 -17.70
C LEU A 99 -12.94 -5.30 -17.48
N PRO A 100 -12.71 -6.18 -18.50
CA PRO A 100 -11.80 -7.31 -18.33
C PRO A 100 -10.36 -6.89 -18.06
N GLY A 101 -9.88 -5.87 -18.76
CA GLY A 101 -8.52 -5.33 -18.60
C GLY A 101 -8.27 -4.77 -17.21
N SER A 102 -9.18 -3.92 -16.72
CA SER A 102 -9.08 -3.35 -15.37
C SER A 102 -9.15 -4.39 -14.27
N ARG A 103 -9.95 -5.46 -14.47
CA ARG A 103 -10.01 -6.60 -13.55
C ARG A 103 -8.71 -7.38 -13.55
N ALA A 104 -8.12 -7.66 -14.71
CA ALA A 104 -6.84 -8.36 -14.82
C ALA A 104 -5.70 -7.55 -14.18
N ALA A 105 -5.65 -6.23 -14.43
CA ALA A 105 -4.68 -5.34 -13.81
C ALA A 105 -4.82 -5.30 -12.28
N ALA A 106 -6.05 -5.31 -11.75
CA ALA A 106 -6.30 -5.38 -10.32
C ALA A 106 -5.85 -6.72 -9.71
N GLN A 107 -6.10 -7.84 -10.39
CA GLN A 107 -5.63 -9.17 -9.97
C GLN A 107 -4.10 -9.25 -9.95
N ALA A 108 -3.44 -8.72 -10.98
CA ALA A 108 -1.97 -8.63 -11.03
C ALA A 108 -1.42 -7.78 -9.86
N THR A 109 -2.06 -6.66 -9.54
CA THR A 109 -1.67 -5.81 -8.41
C THR A 109 -1.76 -6.57 -7.08
N ILE A 110 -2.82 -7.35 -6.87
CA ILE A 110 -2.98 -8.17 -5.66
C ILE A 110 -1.90 -9.25 -5.60
N ALA A 111 -1.66 -9.96 -6.71
CA ALA A 111 -0.63 -11.00 -6.78
C ALA A 111 0.76 -10.42 -6.47
N LEU A 112 1.10 -9.26 -7.03
CA LEU A 112 2.33 -8.54 -6.70
C LEU A 112 2.39 -8.13 -5.22
N GLY A 113 1.27 -7.69 -4.63
CA GLY A 113 1.20 -7.38 -3.21
C GLY A 113 1.51 -8.59 -2.32
N VAL A 114 0.96 -9.76 -2.65
CA VAL A 114 1.27 -11.03 -1.96
C VAL A 114 2.75 -11.40 -2.13
N LEU A 115 3.29 -11.25 -3.35
CA LEU A 115 4.70 -11.50 -3.63
C LEU A 115 5.60 -10.58 -2.77
N TRP A 116 5.31 -9.27 -2.73
CA TRP A 116 6.05 -8.32 -1.90
C TRP A 116 5.99 -8.66 -0.42
N ALA A 117 4.82 -9.06 0.11
CA ALA A 117 4.67 -9.48 1.50
C ALA A 117 5.53 -10.72 1.82
N THR A 118 5.56 -11.67 0.89
CA THR A 118 6.35 -12.90 1.03
C THR A 118 7.85 -12.60 1.00
N LEU A 119 8.32 -11.84 -0.01
CA LEU A 119 9.73 -11.48 -0.14
C LEU A 119 10.22 -10.65 1.06
N ALA A 120 9.42 -9.67 1.50
CA ALA A 120 9.70 -8.88 2.69
C ALA A 120 9.75 -9.76 3.95
N GLY A 121 8.85 -10.75 4.06
CA GLY A 121 8.88 -11.71 5.16
C GLY A 121 10.17 -12.52 5.18
N ILE A 122 10.55 -13.13 4.07
CA ILE A 122 11.80 -13.89 3.95
C ILE A 122 13.03 -13.04 4.29
N TRP A 123 13.00 -11.75 3.93
CA TRP A 123 14.13 -10.85 4.18
C TRP A 123 14.23 -10.39 5.64
N VAL A 124 13.10 -10.21 6.32
CA VAL A 124 13.04 -9.68 7.70
C VAL A 124 13.22 -10.78 8.75
N TRP A 125 12.81 -12.04 8.46
CA TRP A 125 12.89 -13.17 9.39
C TRP A 125 13.96 -14.17 9.01
#